data_954da9a1e8b3af261ed06ede2b46d942
#
_entry.id   954da9a1e8b3af261ed06ede2b46d942
#
_cell.length_a   1.000
_cell.length_b   1.000
_cell.length_c   1.000
_cell.angle_alpha   90.00
_cell.angle_beta   90.00
_cell.angle_gamma   90.00
#
_symmetry.space_group_name_H-M   'P 1'
#
loop_
_entity.id
_entity.type
_entity.pdbx_description
1 polymer ?
#
loop_
_entity_poly.entity_id
_entity_poly.type
_entity_poly.pdbx_seq_one_letter_code
_entity_poly.pdbx_strand_id
1 'polypeptide(L)'
;VAGMADSLRKRNKLLSDMRERIFRDERLVALGTLASSAAHELGTPLGTMDIVLHELDIDLREKVDESAINKLSILQGQIKRCKKVLSSITEKATSEKFDSGQWVQVDQYLASIVAQWRISNLNINLIQEVKGRGEAPKLLSDVALTRALMNVLDNAARVSPHYIRLVLNWDDHDIHLFIEDEGSGMDKLHLDKLGKHIMASKDTGLGLGVYITKATLERLGGSIRWENRKPKGVCVSILLPVKV
;
A
#
# COMPACT_ATOMS: atom_id res chain seq x y z
N VAL A 1 42.02 14.00 22.20
CA VAL A 1 40.78 14.31 22.95
C VAL A 1 39.63 14.65 22.01
N ALA A 2 39.85 15.49 20.97
CA ALA A 2 38.78 15.88 20.01
C ALA A 2 38.22 14.70 19.19
N GLY A 3 39.06 13.79 18.72
CA GLY A 3 38.60 12.63 17.92
C GLY A 3 37.80 11.59 18.72
N MET A 4 38.07 11.48 20.02
CA MET A 4 37.33 10.57 20.91
C MET A 4 35.91 11.10 21.22
N ALA A 5 35.77 12.41 21.37
CA ALA A 5 34.47 13.06 21.57
C ALA A 5 33.61 12.96 20.33
N ASP A 6 34.16 13.08 19.12
CA ASP A 6 33.44 12.94 17.87
C ASP A 6 32.98 11.47 17.62
N SER A 7 33.84 10.50 17.93
CA SER A 7 33.54 9.07 17.88
C SER A 7 32.40 8.69 18.85
N LEU A 8 32.38 9.24 20.06
CA LEU A 8 31.34 9.03 21.05
C LEU A 8 30.00 9.65 20.58
N ARG A 9 30.01 10.85 20.00
CA ARG A 9 28.83 11.48 19.45
C ARG A 9 28.21 10.65 18.29
N LYS A 10 29.05 10.15 17.39
CA LYS A 10 28.61 9.27 16.28
C LYS A 10 27.99 7.96 16.81
N ARG A 11 28.63 7.33 17.82
CA ARG A 11 28.08 6.11 18.45
C ARG A 11 26.75 6.38 19.15
N ASN A 12 26.66 7.48 19.91
CA ASN A 12 25.40 7.83 20.59
C ASN A 12 24.26 8.13 19.61
N LYS A 13 24.54 8.81 18.50
CA LYS A 13 23.58 9.04 17.42
C LYS A 13 23.13 7.72 16.80
N LEU A 14 24.06 6.83 16.46
CA LEU A 14 23.75 5.51 15.91
C LEU A 14 22.89 4.67 16.86
N LEU A 15 23.21 4.68 18.17
CA LEU A 15 22.42 3.98 19.18
C LEU A 15 21.03 4.58 19.35
N SER A 16 20.89 5.90 19.25
CA SER A 16 19.58 6.57 19.28
C SER A 16 18.74 6.18 18.07
N ASP A 17 19.33 6.22 16.87
CA ASP A 17 18.66 5.84 15.62
C ASP A 17 18.26 4.35 15.62
N MET A 18 19.13 3.47 16.17
CA MET A 18 18.79 2.05 16.33
C MET A 18 17.65 1.83 17.33
N ARG A 19 17.65 2.53 18.47
CA ARG A 19 16.54 2.45 19.45
C ARG A 19 15.24 2.91 18.84
N GLU A 20 15.25 4.00 18.11
CA GLU A 20 14.04 4.50 17.45
C GLU A 20 13.51 3.50 16.41
N ARG A 21 14.39 2.83 15.67
CA ARG A 21 14.01 1.74 14.75
C ARG A 21 13.39 0.55 15.47
N ILE A 22 14.03 0.07 16.55
CA ILE A 22 13.53 -1.05 17.36
C ILE A 22 12.13 -0.69 17.92
N PHE A 23 11.94 0.49 18.52
CA PHE A 23 10.64 0.92 19.01
C PHE A 23 9.58 1.03 17.92
N ARG A 24 9.98 1.40 16.71
CA ARG A 24 9.05 1.46 15.56
C ARG A 24 8.67 0.05 15.11
N ASP A 25 9.63 -0.86 15.04
CA ASP A 25 9.41 -2.26 14.66
C ASP A 25 8.57 -3.00 15.71
N GLU A 26 8.84 -2.83 17.01
CA GLU A 26 8.00 -3.36 18.10
C GLU A 26 6.56 -2.84 18.03
N ARG A 27 6.34 -1.55 17.74
CA ARG A 27 5.01 -0.99 17.55
C ARG A 27 4.30 -1.58 16.33
N LEU A 28 5.01 -1.83 15.24
CA LEU A 28 4.45 -2.47 14.04
C LEU A 28 4.05 -3.92 14.34
N VAL A 29 4.88 -4.68 15.06
CA VAL A 29 4.56 -6.06 15.47
C VAL A 29 3.37 -6.08 16.44
N ALA A 30 3.34 -5.20 17.44
CA ALA A 30 2.22 -5.08 18.37
C ALA A 30 0.92 -4.68 17.65
N LEU A 31 0.99 -3.74 16.72
CA LEU A 31 -0.15 -3.34 15.90
C LEU A 31 -0.63 -4.49 15.00
N GLY A 32 0.31 -5.27 14.46
CA GLY A 32 0.03 -6.46 13.65
C GLY A 32 -0.69 -7.55 14.45
N THR A 33 -0.25 -7.81 15.67
CA THR A 33 -0.87 -8.79 16.56
C THR A 33 -2.28 -8.35 16.99
N LEU A 34 -2.43 -7.08 17.37
CA LEU A 34 -3.74 -6.50 17.72
C LEU A 34 -4.70 -6.51 16.51
N ALA A 35 -4.19 -6.19 15.33
CA ALA A 35 -4.97 -6.20 14.10
C ALA A 35 -5.43 -7.63 13.74
N SER A 36 -4.57 -8.63 13.92
CA SER A 36 -4.91 -10.05 13.69
C SER A 36 -6.00 -10.52 14.65
N SER A 37 -5.88 -10.20 15.94
CA SER A 37 -6.89 -10.52 16.95
C SER A 37 -8.21 -9.82 16.66
N ALA A 38 -8.17 -8.51 16.40
CA ALA A 38 -9.36 -7.73 16.06
C ALA A 38 -10.04 -8.24 14.77
N ALA A 39 -9.27 -8.65 13.77
CA ALA A 39 -9.82 -9.21 12.54
C ALA A 39 -10.54 -10.55 12.78
N HIS A 40 -9.99 -11.38 13.64
CA HIS A 40 -10.65 -12.64 14.02
C HIS A 40 -11.93 -12.39 14.81
N GLU A 41 -11.89 -11.51 15.82
CA GLU A 41 -13.04 -11.19 16.67
C GLU A 41 -14.15 -10.42 15.92
N LEU A 42 -13.79 -9.55 14.95
CA LEU A 42 -14.76 -8.83 14.13
C LEU A 42 -15.22 -9.64 12.91
N GLY A 43 -14.42 -10.57 12.43
CA GLY A 43 -14.77 -11.44 11.30
C GLY A 43 -15.98 -12.32 11.57
N THR A 44 -16.11 -12.81 12.81
CA THR A 44 -17.25 -13.64 13.26
C THR A 44 -18.57 -12.87 13.24
N PRO A 45 -18.74 -11.71 13.92
CA PRO A 45 -20.01 -10.97 13.88
C PRO A 45 -20.33 -10.43 12.48
N LEU A 46 -19.34 -9.99 11.72
CA LEU A 46 -19.55 -9.57 10.32
C LEU A 46 -20.00 -10.75 9.44
N GLY A 47 -19.49 -11.97 9.70
CA GLY A 47 -19.96 -13.17 9.04
C GLY A 47 -21.43 -13.48 9.34
N THR A 48 -21.82 -13.38 10.60
CA THR A 48 -23.20 -13.57 11.04
C THR A 48 -24.13 -12.51 10.42
N MET A 49 -23.73 -11.25 10.43
CA MET A 49 -24.51 -10.17 9.80
C MET A 49 -24.70 -10.41 8.30
N ASP A 50 -23.70 -10.91 7.60
CA ASP A 50 -23.77 -11.23 6.17
C ASP A 50 -24.80 -12.33 5.87
N ILE A 51 -24.85 -13.37 6.72
CA ILE A 51 -25.83 -14.47 6.62
C ILE A 51 -27.23 -13.94 6.87
N VAL A 52 -27.44 -13.21 7.97
CA VAL A 52 -28.78 -12.65 8.31
C VAL A 52 -29.29 -11.70 7.23
N LEU A 53 -28.41 -10.85 6.66
CA LEU A 53 -28.77 -9.97 5.58
C LEU A 53 -29.11 -10.72 4.29
N HIS A 54 -28.44 -11.85 4.03
CA HIS A 54 -28.75 -12.70 2.89
C HIS A 54 -30.13 -13.37 3.04
N GLU A 55 -30.45 -13.87 4.22
CA GLU A 55 -31.78 -14.42 4.53
C GLU A 55 -32.88 -13.37 4.39
N LEU A 56 -32.64 -12.15 4.92
CA LEU A 56 -33.56 -11.02 4.78
C LEU A 56 -33.75 -10.58 3.31
N ASP A 57 -32.73 -10.64 2.47
CA ASP A 57 -32.84 -10.34 1.04
C ASP A 57 -33.75 -11.33 0.33
N ILE A 58 -33.67 -12.62 0.67
CA ILE A 58 -34.55 -13.66 0.14
C ILE A 58 -35.99 -13.43 0.59
N ASP A 59 -36.23 -13.19 1.87
CA ASP A 59 -37.55 -13.00 2.45
C ASP A 59 -38.28 -11.76 1.89
N LEU A 60 -37.53 -10.67 1.64
CA LEU A 60 -38.09 -9.41 1.12
C LEU A 60 -38.33 -9.44 -0.38
N ARG A 61 -37.59 -10.21 -1.17
CA ARG A 61 -37.82 -10.39 -2.60
C ARG A 61 -39.20 -11.02 -2.89
N GLU A 62 -39.63 -11.92 -2.00
CA GLU A 62 -40.97 -12.50 -2.12
C GLU A 62 -42.09 -11.50 -1.84
N LYS A 63 -41.82 -10.42 -1.10
CA LYS A 63 -42.80 -9.39 -0.70
C LYS A 63 -42.76 -8.10 -1.53
N VAL A 64 -41.90 -8.03 -2.55
CA VAL A 64 -41.86 -6.89 -3.52
C VAL A 64 -41.63 -5.53 -2.83
N ASP A 65 -40.78 -5.43 -1.82
CA ASP A 65 -40.39 -4.15 -1.23
C ASP A 65 -39.01 -3.68 -1.79
N GLU A 66 -39.06 -2.93 -2.90
CA GLU A 66 -37.86 -2.40 -3.57
C GLU A 66 -36.99 -1.48 -2.64
N SER A 67 -37.65 -0.74 -1.74
CA SER A 67 -36.92 0.15 -0.80
C SER A 67 -36.11 -0.64 0.22
N ALA A 68 -36.69 -1.73 0.72
CA ALA A 68 -36.02 -2.64 1.65
C ALA A 68 -34.86 -3.39 0.98
N ILE A 69 -35.07 -3.90 -0.22
CA ILE A 69 -34.04 -4.56 -1.04
C ILE A 69 -32.85 -3.63 -1.29
N ASN A 70 -33.10 -2.36 -1.63
CA ASN A 70 -32.02 -1.40 -1.84
C ASN A 70 -31.22 -1.11 -0.56
N LYS A 71 -31.88 -0.96 0.60
CA LYS A 71 -31.20 -0.78 1.90
C LYS A 71 -30.37 -2.01 2.29
N LEU A 72 -30.86 -3.20 2.02
CA LEU A 72 -30.14 -4.47 2.21
C LEU A 72 -28.88 -4.53 1.36
N SER A 73 -28.97 -4.19 0.08
CA SER A 73 -27.82 -4.14 -0.83
C SER A 73 -26.73 -3.18 -0.32
N ILE A 74 -27.13 -2.02 0.22
CA ILE A 74 -26.20 -1.07 0.84
C ILE A 74 -25.53 -1.70 2.06
N LEU A 75 -26.27 -2.35 2.95
CA LEU A 75 -25.74 -3.00 4.16
C LEU A 75 -24.78 -4.15 3.81
N GLN A 76 -25.12 -5.01 2.87
CA GLN A 76 -24.26 -6.06 2.35
C GLN A 76 -22.94 -5.48 1.78
N GLY A 77 -23.05 -4.37 1.03
CA GLY A 77 -21.88 -3.64 0.52
C GLY A 77 -20.96 -3.14 1.64
N GLN A 78 -21.53 -2.62 2.75
CA GLN A 78 -20.74 -2.16 3.89
C GLN A 78 -20.05 -3.32 4.64
N ILE A 79 -20.74 -4.43 4.85
CA ILE A 79 -20.14 -5.63 5.49
C ILE A 79 -19.00 -6.18 4.63
N LYS A 80 -19.19 -6.28 3.31
CA LYS A 80 -18.13 -6.69 2.39
C LYS A 80 -16.92 -5.76 2.45
N ARG A 81 -17.17 -4.46 2.59
CA ARG A 81 -16.13 -3.45 2.78
C ARG A 81 -15.39 -3.63 4.12
N CYS A 82 -16.11 -3.86 5.21
CA CYS A 82 -15.52 -4.14 6.53
C CYS A 82 -14.68 -5.41 6.52
N LYS A 83 -15.17 -6.50 5.94
CA LYS A 83 -14.40 -7.75 5.75
C LYS A 83 -13.11 -7.51 4.96
N LYS A 84 -13.17 -6.72 3.87
CA LYS A 84 -12.00 -6.38 3.04
C LYS A 84 -10.98 -5.53 3.81
N VAL A 85 -11.43 -4.59 4.63
CA VAL A 85 -10.54 -3.79 5.50
C VAL A 85 -9.86 -4.67 6.54
N LEU A 86 -10.61 -5.53 7.21
CA LEU A 86 -10.10 -6.48 8.20
C LEU A 86 -9.07 -7.44 7.60
N SER A 87 -9.39 -8.07 6.45
CA SER A 87 -8.43 -8.95 5.77
C SER A 87 -7.16 -8.19 5.37
N SER A 88 -7.27 -6.95 4.90
CA SER A 88 -6.10 -6.14 4.55
C SER A 88 -5.21 -5.80 5.74
N ILE A 89 -5.78 -5.69 6.94
CA ILE A 89 -5.05 -5.46 8.18
C ILE A 89 -4.35 -6.76 8.64
N THR A 90 -5.07 -7.90 8.56
CA THR A 90 -4.56 -9.22 8.99
C THR A 90 -3.50 -9.77 8.05
N GLU A 91 -3.72 -9.66 6.73
CA GLU A 91 -2.74 -10.06 5.72
C GLU A 91 -1.43 -9.27 5.85
N LYS A 92 -1.51 -8.01 6.29
CA LYS A 92 -0.33 -7.18 6.57
C LYS A 92 0.45 -7.63 7.80
N ALA A 93 -0.23 -8.26 8.77
CA ALA A 93 0.38 -8.75 10.01
C ALA A 93 0.97 -10.16 9.90
N THR A 94 0.43 -11.01 9.01
CA THR A 94 0.77 -12.45 8.93
C THR A 94 1.76 -12.80 7.82
N SER A 95 2.17 -11.86 6.98
CA SER A 95 2.98 -12.15 5.79
C SER A 95 4.47 -12.36 6.02
N GLU A 96 4.90 -12.68 7.22
CA GLU A 96 6.30 -13.07 7.48
C GLU A 96 6.70 -14.45 6.91
N LYS A 97 5.79 -15.16 6.22
CA LYS A 97 6.04 -16.54 5.75
C LYS A 97 6.22 -16.71 4.24
N PHE A 98 6.24 -15.67 3.43
CA PHE A 98 6.46 -15.84 1.99
C PHE A 98 7.85 -15.35 1.58
N ASP A 99 8.62 -16.24 1.01
CA ASP A 99 9.86 -16.13 0.21
C ASP A 99 10.49 -14.71 0.08
N SER A 100 10.72 -14.07 1.23
CA SER A 100 11.50 -12.85 1.35
C SER A 100 12.98 -13.26 1.37
N GLY A 101 13.76 -12.72 0.46
CA GLY A 101 15.21 -12.88 0.52
C GLY A 101 15.86 -13.42 -0.74
N GLN A 102 15.19 -13.42 -1.89
CA GLN A 102 15.85 -13.70 -3.16
C GLN A 102 16.25 -12.39 -3.86
N TRP A 103 17.48 -12.37 -4.38
CA TRP A 103 17.94 -11.28 -5.23
C TRP A 103 17.37 -11.46 -6.63
N VAL A 104 16.52 -10.55 -7.07
CA VAL A 104 15.84 -10.55 -8.38
C VAL A 104 16.13 -9.26 -9.13
N GLN A 105 16.22 -9.31 -10.44
CA GLN A 105 16.33 -8.11 -11.27
C GLN A 105 15.07 -7.26 -11.13
N VAL A 106 15.23 -5.94 -11.00
CA VAL A 106 14.12 -5.01 -10.68
C VAL A 106 13.04 -5.00 -11.76
N ASP A 107 13.41 -5.15 -13.02
CA ASP A 107 12.49 -5.21 -14.14
C ASP A 107 11.61 -6.48 -14.09
N GLN A 108 12.20 -7.64 -13.78
CA GLN A 108 11.48 -8.90 -13.61
C GLN A 108 10.57 -8.86 -12.36
N TYR A 109 11.08 -8.29 -11.26
CA TYR A 109 10.31 -8.12 -10.05
C TYR A 109 9.07 -7.26 -10.29
N LEU A 110 9.24 -6.11 -10.95
CA LEU A 110 8.13 -5.23 -11.27
C LEU A 110 7.15 -5.87 -12.26
N ALA A 111 7.64 -6.58 -13.27
CA ALA A 111 6.81 -7.30 -14.22
C ALA A 111 5.92 -8.34 -13.52
N SER A 112 6.46 -9.07 -12.53
CA SER A 112 5.69 -10.03 -11.74
C SER A 112 4.58 -9.37 -10.91
N ILE A 113 4.86 -8.23 -10.29
CA ILE A 113 3.87 -7.43 -9.54
C ILE A 113 2.76 -6.94 -10.45
N VAL A 114 3.12 -6.39 -11.61
CA VAL A 114 2.14 -5.90 -12.60
C VAL A 114 1.28 -7.04 -13.14
N ALA A 115 1.87 -8.20 -13.43
CA ALA A 115 1.13 -9.37 -13.88
C ALA A 115 0.11 -9.84 -12.83
N GLN A 116 0.51 -9.94 -11.58
CA GLN A 116 -0.38 -10.30 -10.47
C GLN A 116 -1.48 -9.25 -10.27
N TRP A 117 -1.14 -7.96 -10.31
CA TRP A 117 -2.10 -6.87 -10.15
C TRP A 117 -3.15 -6.84 -11.26
N ARG A 118 -2.75 -7.13 -12.50
CA ARG A 118 -3.66 -7.18 -13.67
C ARG A 118 -4.74 -8.24 -13.52
N ILE A 119 -4.48 -9.37 -12.85
CA ILE A 119 -5.49 -10.42 -12.64
C ILE A 119 -6.74 -9.86 -11.95
N SER A 120 -6.57 -8.96 -11.00
CA SER A 120 -7.67 -8.34 -10.25
C SER A 120 -8.19 -7.04 -10.88
N ASN A 121 -7.51 -6.50 -11.91
CA ASN A 121 -7.79 -5.20 -12.51
C ASN A 121 -7.83 -5.26 -14.05
N LEU A 122 -8.60 -6.22 -14.59
CA LEU A 122 -8.64 -6.54 -16.03
C LEU A 122 -9.09 -5.37 -16.93
N ASN A 123 -9.88 -4.44 -16.41
CA ASN A 123 -10.46 -3.33 -17.16
C ASN A 123 -9.58 -2.08 -17.17
N ILE A 124 -8.40 -2.10 -16.52
CA ILE A 124 -7.54 -0.93 -16.41
C ILE A 124 -6.42 -1.02 -17.45
N ASN A 125 -6.30 0.03 -18.24
CA ASN A 125 -5.20 0.16 -19.19
C ASN A 125 -3.95 0.65 -18.44
N LEU A 126 -3.06 -0.28 -18.09
CA LEU A 126 -1.76 0.02 -17.49
C LEU A 126 -0.67 -0.09 -18.56
N ILE A 127 -0.01 1.02 -18.85
CA ILE A 127 1.16 1.09 -19.74
C ILE A 127 2.41 0.99 -18.89
N GLN A 128 3.25 0.01 -19.18
CA GLN A 128 4.54 -0.18 -18.51
C GLN A 128 5.67 0.19 -19.46
N GLU A 129 6.57 1.06 -19.00
CA GLU A 129 7.79 1.46 -19.72
C GLU A 129 9.01 1.18 -18.86
N VAL A 130 10.05 0.62 -19.48
CA VAL A 130 11.36 0.39 -18.86
C VAL A 130 12.38 1.25 -19.60
N LYS A 131 13.04 2.16 -18.89
CA LYS A 131 13.97 3.17 -19.45
C LYS A 131 15.38 3.08 -18.88
N GLY A 132 15.65 2.12 -17.99
CA GLY A 132 16.96 1.93 -17.40
C GLY A 132 18.03 1.61 -18.46
N ARG A 133 19.26 2.06 -18.21
CA ARG A 133 20.41 1.79 -19.08
C ARG A 133 21.26 0.69 -18.47
N GLY A 134 21.73 -0.24 -19.31
CA GLY A 134 22.54 -1.36 -18.86
C GLY A 134 21.73 -2.50 -18.27
N GLU A 135 22.40 -3.37 -17.52
CA GLU A 135 21.76 -4.48 -16.83
C GLU A 135 20.88 -3.97 -15.68
N ALA A 136 19.69 -4.58 -15.53
CA ALA A 136 18.80 -4.21 -14.45
C ALA A 136 19.41 -4.57 -13.09
N PRO A 137 19.46 -3.63 -12.13
CA PRO A 137 20.02 -3.91 -10.82
C PRO A 137 19.17 -4.94 -10.09
N LYS A 138 19.83 -5.69 -9.20
CA LYS A 138 19.13 -6.65 -8.33
C LYS A 138 18.64 -5.95 -7.07
N LEU A 139 17.46 -6.30 -6.65
CA LEU A 139 16.91 -5.95 -5.35
C LEU A 139 16.52 -7.22 -4.59
N LEU A 140 16.47 -7.10 -3.28
CA LEU A 140 15.96 -8.18 -2.43
C LEU A 140 14.45 -8.22 -2.54
N SER A 141 13.87 -9.33 -2.99
CA SER A 141 12.41 -9.49 -3.00
C SER A 141 11.87 -9.39 -1.57
N ASP A 142 10.89 -8.50 -1.37
CA ASP A 142 10.29 -8.21 -0.07
C ASP A 142 8.76 -8.14 -0.26
N VAL A 143 8.04 -8.94 0.52
CA VAL A 143 6.57 -8.98 0.48
C VAL A 143 5.96 -7.62 0.85
N ALA A 144 6.58 -6.90 1.79
CA ALA A 144 6.10 -5.57 2.17
C ALA A 144 6.31 -4.56 1.03
N LEU A 145 7.42 -4.66 0.27
CA LEU A 145 7.64 -3.85 -0.94
C LEU A 145 6.62 -4.18 -2.03
N THR A 146 6.37 -5.48 -2.30
CA THR A 146 5.34 -5.91 -3.25
C THR A 146 3.98 -5.30 -2.92
N ARG A 147 3.56 -5.36 -1.64
CA ARG A 147 2.30 -4.78 -1.18
C ARG A 147 2.28 -3.26 -1.24
N ALA A 148 3.39 -2.61 -0.91
CA ALA A 148 3.52 -1.17 -1.03
C ALA A 148 3.30 -0.70 -2.48
N LEU A 149 3.90 -1.40 -3.44
CA LEU A 149 3.73 -1.10 -4.87
C LEU A 149 2.30 -1.39 -5.35
N MET A 150 1.71 -2.53 -4.96
CA MET A 150 0.31 -2.83 -5.27
C MET A 150 -0.64 -1.77 -4.70
N ASN A 151 -0.40 -1.29 -3.47
CA ASN A 151 -1.21 -0.25 -2.86
C ASN A 151 -1.15 1.09 -3.63
N VAL A 152 0.01 1.44 -4.19
CA VAL A 152 0.14 2.63 -5.04
C VAL A 152 -0.63 2.44 -6.35
N LEU A 153 -0.53 1.27 -6.99
CA LEU A 153 -1.28 0.92 -8.19
C LEU A 153 -2.80 0.94 -7.95
N ASP A 154 -3.26 0.38 -6.83
CA ASP A 154 -4.68 0.39 -6.46
C ASP A 154 -5.21 1.81 -6.21
N ASN A 155 -4.39 2.68 -5.61
CA ASN A 155 -4.74 4.07 -5.42
C ASN A 155 -4.87 4.81 -6.75
N ALA A 156 -3.94 4.60 -7.68
CA ALA A 156 -4.00 5.16 -9.03
C ALA A 156 -5.23 4.63 -9.80
N ALA A 157 -5.51 3.33 -9.74
CA ALA A 157 -6.65 2.68 -10.39
C ALA A 157 -8.01 3.23 -9.94
N ARG A 158 -8.12 3.54 -8.65
CA ARG A 158 -9.36 4.05 -8.08
C ARG A 158 -9.72 5.44 -8.61
N VAL A 159 -8.75 6.29 -8.88
CA VAL A 159 -8.97 7.67 -9.38
C VAL A 159 -8.85 7.78 -10.89
N SER A 160 -8.23 6.79 -11.54
CA SER A 160 -8.00 6.73 -12.98
C SER A 160 -8.28 5.32 -13.52
N PRO A 161 -9.57 4.93 -13.65
CA PRO A 161 -9.93 3.55 -14.04
C PRO A 161 -9.57 3.22 -15.49
N HIS A 162 -9.22 4.21 -16.31
CA HIS A 162 -8.98 4.02 -17.74
C HIS A 162 -7.50 4.07 -18.13
N TYR A 163 -6.64 4.66 -17.29
CA TYR A 163 -5.25 4.87 -17.67
C TYR A 163 -4.33 4.98 -16.45
N ILE A 164 -3.29 4.16 -16.44
CA ILE A 164 -2.16 4.26 -15.52
C ILE A 164 -0.89 4.07 -16.32
N ARG A 165 0.11 4.91 -16.09
CA ARG A 165 1.44 4.75 -16.67
C ARG A 165 2.44 4.46 -15.57
N LEU A 166 3.22 3.41 -15.76
CA LEU A 166 4.25 2.96 -14.85
C LEU A 166 5.59 3.00 -15.60
N VAL A 167 6.51 3.80 -15.11
CA VAL A 167 7.84 3.97 -15.70
C VAL A 167 8.89 3.52 -14.72
N LEU A 168 9.69 2.54 -15.10
CA LEU A 168 10.86 2.07 -14.37
C LEU A 168 12.12 2.62 -15.03
N ASN A 169 12.96 3.24 -14.24
CA ASN A 169 14.29 3.70 -14.62
C ASN A 169 15.30 3.35 -13.54
N TRP A 170 16.58 3.24 -13.87
CA TRP A 170 17.67 3.04 -12.92
C TRP A 170 18.98 3.64 -13.44
N ASP A 171 19.84 3.93 -12.50
CA ASP A 171 21.25 4.25 -12.71
C ASP A 171 22.12 3.40 -11.79
N ASP A 172 23.41 3.77 -11.66
CA ASP A 172 24.37 3.00 -10.85
C ASP A 172 24.08 3.04 -9.34
N HIS A 173 23.23 3.96 -8.88
CA HIS A 173 23.00 4.21 -7.45
C HIS A 173 21.55 3.96 -7.03
N ASP A 174 20.59 4.30 -7.91
CA ASP A 174 19.19 4.35 -7.55
C ASP A 174 18.28 3.73 -8.61
N ILE A 175 17.17 3.14 -8.11
CA ILE A 175 16.03 2.67 -8.88
C ILE A 175 14.92 3.71 -8.73
N HIS A 176 14.43 4.22 -9.84
CA HIS A 176 13.37 5.21 -9.92
C HIS A 176 12.12 4.58 -10.52
N LEU A 177 11.03 4.63 -9.79
CA LEU A 177 9.73 4.16 -10.27
C LEU A 177 8.73 5.31 -10.23
N PHE A 178 8.07 5.58 -11.36
CA PHE A 178 7.03 6.58 -11.49
C PHE A 178 5.71 5.91 -11.83
N ILE A 179 4.67 6.22 -11.06
CA ILE A 179 3.31 5.75 -11.28
C ILE A 179 2.45 6.99 -11.49
N GLU A 180 1.91 7.13 -12.69
CA GLU A 180 1.16 8.29 -13.13
C GLU A 180 -0.29 7.91 -13.41
N ASP A 181 -1.21 8.70 -12.86
CA ASP A 181 -2.65 8.62 -13.12
C ASP A 181 -3.18 9.86 -13.84
N GLU A 182 -4.42 9.79 -14.31
CA GLU A 182 -5.17 10.90 -14.91
C GLU A 182 -6.39 11.30 -14.08
N GLY A 183 -6.35 11.07 -12.77
CA GLY A 183 -7.39 11.48 -11.85
C GLY A 183 -7.54 12.99 -11.72
N SER A 184 -8.35 13.42 -10.77
CA SER A 184 -8.62 14.85 -10.49
C SER A 184 -7.42 15.59 -9.87
N GLY A 185 -6.37 14.86 -9.49
CA GLY A 185 -5.30 15.41 -8.66
C GLY A 185 -5.66 15.50 -7.18
N MET A 186 -4.81 16.13 -6.41
CA MET A 186 -4.98 16.33 -4.96
C MET A 186 -4.83 17.81 -4.62
N ASP A 187 -5.57 18.29 -3.63
CA ASP A 187 -5.33 19.62 -3.11
C ASP A 187 -3.98 19.71 -2.36
N LYS A 188 -3.46 20.92 -2.25
CA LYS A 188 -2.13 21.16 -1.69
C LYS A 188 -2.04 20.75 -0.21
N LEU A 189 -3.12 20.93 0.56
CA LEU A 189 -3.18 20.53 1.96
C LEU A 189 -3.14 19.01 2.15
N HIS A 190 -3.74 18.26 1.23
CA HIS A 190 -3.67 16.79 1.22
C HIS A 190 -2.27 16.31 0.84
N LEU A 191 -1.65 16.87 -0.20
CA LEU A 191 -0.29 16.52 -0.61
C LEU A 191 0.73 16.72 0.52
N ASP A 192 0.67 17.85 1.23
CA ASP A 192 1.59 18.18 2.32
C ASP A 192 1.47 17.24 3.54
N LYS A 193 0.31 16.60 3.71
CA LYS A 193 0.02 15.69 4.83
C LYS A 193 0.19 14.22 4.48
N LEU A 194 0.30 13.87 3.20
CA LEU A 194 0.43 12.48 2.75
C LEU A 194 1.63 11.78 3.41
N GLY A 195 1.37 10.63 3.99
CA GLY A 195 2.37 9.80 4.65
C GLY A 195 2.98 10.39 5.94
N LYS A 196 2.53 11.57 6.42
CA LYS A 196 2.95 12.12 7.72
C LYS A 196 2.01 11.67 8.84
N HIS A 197 0.73 11.58 8.54
CA HIS A 197 -0.31 11.16 9.48
C HIS A 197 -1.28 10.19 8.80
N ILE A 198 -1.94 9.35 9.60
CA ILE A 198 -3.06 8.52 9.14
C ILE A 198 -4.22 9.47 8.86
N MET A 199 -4.57 9.65 7.59
CA MET A 199 -5.67 10.52 7.19
C MET A 199 -6.89 9.65 6.86
N ALA A 200 -7.89 9.66 7.73
CA ALA A 200 -9.19 9.08 7.41
C ALA A 200 -9.87 9.97 6.35
N SER A 201 -10.04 9.46 5.15
CA SER A 201 -10.85 10.09 4.12
C SER A 201 -12.24 9.48 4.16
N LYS A 202 -13.30 10.31 4.12
CA LYS A 202 -14.71 9.87 4.15
C LYS A 202 -15.06 8.92 2.99
N ASP A 203 -14.37 9.05 1.84
CA ASP A 203 -14.72 8.32 0.61
C ASP A 203 -13.68 7.26 0.17
N THR A 204 -12.48 7.23 0.76
CA THR A 204 -11.36 6.49 0.18
C THR A 204 -10.64 5.51 1.12
N GLY A 205 -11.13 5.31 2.32
CA GLY A 205 -10.53 4.38 3.30
C GLY A 205 -9.67 5.09 4.35
N LEU A 206 -9.08 4.31 5.25
CA LEU A 206 -8.39 4.76 6.48
C LEU A 206 -7.09 5.56 6.24
N GLY A 207 -6.67 5.83 5.00
CA GLY A 207 -5.38 6.50 4.72
C GLY A 207 -4.15 5.70 5.19
N LEU A 208 -4.38 4.51 5.74
CA LEU A 208 -3.35 3.65 6.31
C LEU A 208 -2.40 3.12 5.23
N GLY A 209 -2.91 2.89 4.01
CA GLY A 209 -2.13 2.36 2.91
C GLY A 209 -0.95 3.25 2.52
N VAL A 210 -1.19 4.54 2.38
CA VAL A 210 -0.15 5.53 2.04
C VAL A 210 0.90 5.63 3.13
N TYR A 211 0.48 5.63 4.40
CA TYR A 211 1.38 5.66 5.55
C TYR A 211 2.28 4.41 5.61
N ILE A 212 1.69 3.21 5.45
CA ILE A 212 2.43 1.94 5.46
C ILE A 212 3.38 1.86 4.25
N THR A 213 2.94 2.29 3.07
CA THR A 213 3.78 2.34 1.87
C THR A 213 5.03 3.19 2.12
N LYS A 214 4.84 4.40 2.67
CA LYS A 214 5.95 5.29 3.00
C LYS A 214 6.90 4.68 4.03
N ALA A 215 6.37 4.15 5.14
CA ALA A 215 7.18 3.52 6.19
C ALA A 215 7.97 2.31 5.65
N THR A 216 7.36 1.51 4.74
CA THR A 216 8.04 0.37 4.11
C THR A 216 9.20 0.83 3.23
N LEU A 217 8.98 1.84 2.38
CA LEU A 217 10.03 2.36 1.51
C LEU A 217 11.18 3.00 2.30
N GLU A 218 10.86 3.78 3.34
CA GLU A 218 11.87 4.37 4.24
C GLU A 218 12.68 3.29 4.97
N ARG A 219 12.06 2.19 5.41
CA ARG A 219 12.75 1.02 6.00
C ARG A 219 13.74 0.37 5.03
N LEU A 220 13.42 0.36 3.75
CA LEU A 220 14.29 -0.16 2.69
C LEU A 220 15.37 0.83 2.25
N GLY A 221 15.43 2.01 2.87
CA GLY A 221 16.38 3.09 2.54
C GLY A 221 15.93 3.94 1.37
N GLY A 222 14.70 3.75 0.89
CA GLY A 222 14.10 4.50 -0.21
C GLY A 222 13.26 5.69 0.25
N SER A 223 12.57 6.30 -0.71
CA SER A 223 11.64 7.40 -0.46
C SER A 223 10.46 7.37 -1.42
N ILE A 224 9.41 8.10 -1.07
CA ILE A 224 8.22 8.27 -1.91
C ILE A 224 7.74 9.71 -1.88
N ARG A 225 7.31 10.24 -3.04
CA ARG A 225 6.75 11.57 -3.20
C ARG A 225 5.50 11.52 -4.06
N TRP A 226 4.58 12.45 -3.85
CA TRP A 226 3.35 12.62 -4.61
C TRP A 226 3.30 14.05 -5.16
N GLU A 227 3.08 14.21 -6.44
CA GLU A 227 3.01 15.51 -7.10
C GLU A 227 1.86 15.54 -8.10
N ASN A 228 1.14 16.65 -8.16
CA ASN A 228 0.13 16.84 -9.19
C ASN A 228 0.78 17.00 -10.56
N ARG A 229 0.21 16.31 -11.55
CA ARG A 229 0.59 16.42 -12.95
C ARG A 229 -0.18 17.54 -13.66
N LYS A 230 0.39 18.03 -14.73
CA LYS A 230 -0.32 18.89 -15.69
C LYS A 230 -0.66 18.06 -16.94
N PRO A 231 -1.88 18.16 -17.51
CA PRO A 231 -2.98 19.04 -17.10
C PRO A 231 -3.79 18.49 -15.90
N LYS A 232 -3.69 17.19 -15.56
CA LYS A 232 -4.44 16.54 -14.46
C LYS A 232 -3.73 15.28 -13.98
N GLY A 233 -4.16 14.75 -12.82
CA GLY A 233 -3.66 13.51 -12.23
C GLY A 233 -2.55 13.72 -11.22
N VAL A 234 -2.04 12.61 -10.70
CA VAL A 234 -0.92 12.55 -9.75
C VAL A 234 0.21 11.72 -10.34
N CYS A 235 1.43 12.10 -10.05
CA CYS A 235 2.62 11.30 -10.22
C CYS A 235 3.14 10.88 -8.85
N VAL A 236 3.26 9.58 -8.63
CA VAL A 236 3.93 9.00 -7.46
C VAL A 236 5.33 8.61 -7.88
N SER A 237 6.33 9.23 -7.26
CA SER A 237 7.75 8.96 -7.49
C SER A 237 8.32 8.16 -6.33
N ILE A 238 8.85 6.98 -6.62
CA ILE A 238 9.50 6.09 -5.66
C ILE A 238 10.97 5.98 -6.02
N LEU A 239 11.82 6.16 -5.01
CA LEU A 239 13.25 5.97 -5.09
C LEU A 239 13.66 4.82 -4.18
N LEU A 240 14.44 3.88 -4.70
CA LEU A 240 15.05 2.79 -3.92
C LEU A 240 16.55 2.75 -4.22
N PRO A 241 17.43 2.61 -3.22
CA PRO A 241 18.85 2.48 -3.46
C PRO A 241 19.17 1.13 -4.10
N VAL A 242 20.07 1.13 -5.07
CA VAL A 242 20.72 -0.09 -5.55
C VAL A 242 21.63 -0.58 -4.43
N LYS A 243 21.32 -1.72 -3.85
CA LYS A 243 22.21 -2.37 -2.88
C LYS A 243 23.21 -3.21 -3.66
N VAL A 244 24.45 -2.82 -3.60
CA VAL A 244 25.59 -3.57 -4.10
C VAL A 244 25.91 -4.74 -3.17
#